data_435f9796a17319b39a33a4938f9c327a
#
_entry.id   435f9796a17319b39a33a4938f9c327a
#
_cell.length_a   1.000
_cell.length_b   1.000
_cell.length_c   1.000
_cell.angle_alpha   90.00
_cell.angle_beta   90.00
_cell.angle_gamma   90.00
#
_symmetry.space_group_name_H-M   'P 1'
#
loop_
_entity.id
_entity.type
_entity.pdbx_description
1 polymer ?
#
loop_
_entity_poly.entity_id
_entity_poly.type
_entity_poly.pdbx_seq_one_letter_code
_entity_poly.pdbx_strand_id
1 'polypeptide(L)'
;MLTFTAKLTVKAGQEQEFERIMSIAVPKVREEPGNRAYIFHRSTQDSRVFMLYEEYDHQAALEAHRAHLREMGIDLGVLLDGPPIVEFYEKLA
;
A
#
# COMPACT_ATOMS: atom_id res chain seq x y z
N MET A 1 15.49 9.05 1.86
CA MET A 1 14.13 8.52 2.17
C MET A 1 13.34 8.36 0.89
N LEU A 2 12.61 7.27 0.77
CA LEU A 2 11.70 7.07 -0.35
C LEU A 2 10.29 7.48 0.07
N THR A 3 9.66 8.32 -0.72
CA THR A 3 8.28 8.76 -0.50
C THR A 3 7.49 8.53 -1.77
N PHE A 4 6.37 7.84 -1.67
CA PHE A 4 5.55 7.58 -2.85
C PHE A 4 4.08 7.36 -2.48
N THR A 5 3.23 7.47 -3.50
CA THR A 5 1.83 7.06 -3.42
C THR A 5 1.62 5.85 -4.30
N ALA A 6 0.71 4.97 -3.89
CA ALA A 6 0.26 3.85 -4.70
C ALA A 6 -1.26 3.95 -4.84
N LYS A 7 -1.73 4.17 -6.06
CA LYS A 7 -3.16 4.18 -6.36
C LYS A 7 -3.56 2.77 -6.79
N LEU A 8 -4.56 2.22 -6.13
CA LEU A 8 -5.00 0.84 -6.29
C LEU A 8 -6.47 0.84 -6.71
N THR A 9 -6.77 0.26 -7.87
CA THR A 9 -8.15 0.07 -8.29
C THR A 9 -8.53 -1.39 -8.08
N VAL A 10 -9.53 -1.64 -7.27
CA VAL A 10 -9.96 -2.97 -6.88
C VAL A 10 -11.03 -3.47 -7.86
N LYS A 11 -11.03 -4.77 -8.13
CA LYS A 11 -12.08 -5.39 -8.93
C LYS A 11 -13.45 -5.15 -8.31
N ALA A 12 -14.46 -4.94 -9.15
CA ALA A 12 -15.82 -4.72 -8.70
C ALA A 12 -16.27 -5.89 -7.81
N GLY A 13 -16.86 -5.57 -6.66
CA GLY A 13 -17.31 -6.55 -5.69
C GLY A 13 -16.25 -6.99 -4.68
N GLN A 14 -15.00 -6.57 -4.82
CA GLN A 14 -13.91 -6.95 -3.91
C GLN A 14 -13.51 -5.84 -2.94
N GLU A 15 -14.26 -4.74 -2.90
CA GLU A 15 -13.92 -3.56 -2.10
C GLU A 15 -13.84 -3.89 -0.61
N GLN A 16 -14.81 -4.62 -0.09
CA GLN A 16 -14.86 -4.97 1.34
C GLN A 16 -13.75 -5.95 1.71
N GLU A 17 -13.48 -6.93 0.86
CA GLU A 17 -12.41 -7.90 1.09
C GLU A 17 -11.05 -7.22 1.10
N PHE A 18 -10.82 -6.30 0.17
CA PHE A 18 -9.59 -5.53 0.11
C PHE A 18 -9.40 -4.68 1.38
N GLU A 19 -10.46 -3.99 1.80
CA GLU A 19 -10.41 -3.17 3.02
C GLU A 19 -10.13 -4.03 4.25
N ARG A 20 -10.74 -5.22 4.33
CA ARG A 20 -10.51 -6.16 5.43
C ARG A 20 -9.04 -6.59 5.50
N ILE A 21 -8.48 -7.00 4.35
CA ILE A 21 -7.08 -7.44 4.27
C ILE A 21 -6.15 -6.30 4.66
N MET A 22 -6.38 -5.11 4.13
CA MET A 22 -5.53 -3.95 4.42
C MET A 22 -5.64 -3.49 5.87
N SER A 23 -6.81 -3.59 6.47
CA SER A 23 -6.99 -3.24 7.89
C SER A 23 -6.16 -4.13 8.81
N ILE A 24 -5.91 -5.38 8.40
CA ILE A 24 -5.04 -6.31 9.14
C ILE A 24 -3.58 -6.00 8.83
N ALA A 25 -3.25 -5.72 7.57
CA ALA A 25 -1.88 -5.52 7.12
C ALA A 25 -1.26 -4.20 7.59
N VAL A 26 -2.03 -3.11 7.57
CA VAL A 26 -1.52 -1.77 7.88
C VAL A 26 -0.78 -1.68 9.22
N PRO A 27 -1.34 -2.16 10.34
CA PRO A 27 -0.60 -2.11 11.62
C PRO A 27 0.71 -2.89 11.58
N LYS A 28 0.73 -4.02 10.87
CA LYS A 28 1.93 -4.87 10.77
C LYS A 28 3.01 -4.21 9.91
N VAL A 29 2.62 -3.52 8.85
CA VAL A 29 3.56 -2.76 8.02
C VAL A 29 4.19 -1.62 8.82
N ARG A 30 3.39 -0.94 9.63
CA ARG A 30 3.90 0.15 10.47
C ARG A 30 4.94 -0.30 11.50
N GLU A 31 5.00 -1.58 11.83
CA GLU A 31 6.00 -2.16 12.72
C GLU A 31 7.33 -2.47 12.02
N GLU A 32 7.38 -2.41 10.69
CA GLU A 32 8.61 -2.64 9.93
C GLU A 32 9.66 -1.58 10.31
N PRO A 33 10.90 -1.99 10.62
CA PRO A 33 11.92 -1.05 11.11
C PRO A 33 12.20 0.13 10.20
N GLY A 34 12.12 -0.08 8.89
CA GLY A 34 12.42 0.95 7.89
C GLY A 34 11.19 1.72 7.38
N ASN A 35 10.00 1.38 7.86
CA ASN A 35 8.78 2.10 7.46
C ASN A 35 8.61 3.37 8.29
N ARG A 36 8.36 4.50 7.63
CA ARG A 36 8.13 5.79 8.28
C ARG A 36 6.70 6.27 8.16
N ALA A 37 5.99 5.82 7.14
CA ALA A 37 4.57 6.11 6.98
C ALA A 37 3.93 5.03 6.12
N TYR A 38 2.73 4.64 6.48
CA TYR A 38 1.91 3.71 5.71
C TYR A 38 0.47 4.05 6.01
N ILE A 39 -0.15 4.89 5.18
CA ILE A 39 -1.46 5.48 5.43
C ILE A 39 -2.41 5.07 4.31
N PHE A 40 -3.48 4.40 4.69
CA PHE A 40 -4.44 3.81 3.78
C PHE A 40 -5.66 4.70 3.63
N HIS A 41 -6.02 5.00 2.38
CA HIS A 41 -7.12 5.91 2.05
C HIS A 41 -8.07 5.26 1.04
N ARG A 42 -9.35 5.65 1.11
CA ARG A 42 -10.32 5.38 0.05
C ARG A 42 -10.60 6.68 -0.69
N SER A 43 -10.73 6.60 -2.02
CA SER A 43 -11.19 7.75 -2.81
C SER A 43 -12.59 8.17 -2.39
N THR A 44 -12.82 9.48 -2.33
CA THR A 44 -14.16 10.03 -2.08
C THR A 44 -15.03 10.02 -3.34
N GLN A 45 -14.45 9.73 -4.51
CA GLN A 45 -15.11 9.78 -5.81
C GLN A 45 -15.47 8.41 -6.35
N ASP A 46 -14.71 7.37 -5.98
CA ASP A 46 -14.86 6.01 -6.52
C ASP A 46 -14.55 5.01 -5.41
N SER A 47 -15.56 4.24 -5.01
CA SER A 47 -15.43 3.25 -3.91
C SER A 47 -14.47 2.11 -4.23
N ARG A 48 -14.07 1.93 -5.47
CA ARG A 48 -13.11 0.91 -5.91
C ARG A 48 -11.67 1.39 -5.88
N VAL A 49 -11.45 2.69 -5.64
CA VAL A 49 -10.12 3.29 -5.68
C VAL A 49 -9.63 3.57 -4.28
N PHE A 50 -8.43 3.07 -3.98
CA PHE A 50 -7.73 3.29 -2.72
C PHE A 50 -6.36 3.89 -3.02
N MET A 51 -5.78 4.54 -2.02
CA MET A 51 -4.44 5.11 -2.13
C MET A 51 -3.66 4.84 -0.85
N LEU A 52 -2.42 4.40 -1.02
CA LEU A 52 -1.46 4.30 0.06
C LEU A 52 -0.45 5.42 -0.07
N TYR A 53 -0.23 6.14 1.03
CA TYR A 53 0.89 7.05 1.17
C TYR A 53 1.96 6.33 1.97
N GLU A 54 3.18 6.22 1.41
CA GLU A 54 4.22 5.39 1.99
C GLU A 54 5.56 6.12 2.05
N GLU A 55 6.28 5.94 3.15
CA GLU A 55 7.63 6.44 3.33
C GLU A 55 8.51 5.33 3.90
N TYR A 56 9.70 5.17 3.32
CA TYR A 56 10.71 4.19 3.77
C TYR A 56 12.07 4.87 3.89
N ASP A 57 12.90 4.40 4.81
CA ASP A 57 14.23 4.98 5.03
C ASP A 57 15.11 4.95 3.78
N HIS A 58 15.06 3.83 3.04
CA HIS A 58 15.89 3.59 1.85
C HIS A 58 15.33 2.41 1.05
N GLN A 59 15.95 2.11 -0.08
CA GLN A 59 15.49 1.07 -1.00
C GLN A 59 15.43 -0.32 -0.32
N ALA A 60 16.41 -0.65 0.51
CA ALA A 60 16.44 -1.94 1.20
C ALA A 60 15.20 -2.11 2.12
N ALA A 61 14.75 -1.04 2.75
CA ALA A 61 13.55 -1.07 3.60
C ALA A 61 12.29 -1.32 2.75
N LEU A 62 12.22 -0.76 1.55
CA LEU A 62 11.10 -1.02 0.64
C LEU A 62 11.11 -2.48 0.17
N GLU A 63 12.27 -3.02 -0.13
CA GLU A 63 12.39 -4.44 -0.52
C GLU A 63 12.00 -5.37 0.62
N ALA A 64 12.40 -5.04 1.85
CA ALA A 64 11.99 -5.79 3.04
C ALA A 64 10.47 -5.73 3.25
N HIS A 65 9.85 -4.59 2.98
CA HIS A 65 8.40 -4.44 3.03
C HIS A 65 7.72 -5.39 2.03
N ARG A 66 8.20 -5.44 0.80
CA ARG A 66 7.64 -6.32 -0.23
C ARG A 66 7.75 -7.80 0.18
N ALA A 67 8.90 -8.19 0.75
CA ALA A 67 9.08 -9.54 1.27
C ALA A 67 8.12 -9.83 2.43
N HIS A 68 7.91 -8.87 3.32
CA HIS A 68 6.99 -9.00 4.44
C HIS A 68 5.55 -9.20 3.98
N LEU A 69 5.11 -8.47 2.96
CA LEU A 69 3.77 -8.68 2.37
C LEU A 69 3.62 -10.13 1.86
N ARG A 70 4.65 -10.66 1.19
CA ARG A 70 4.63 -12.05 0.72
C ARG A 70 4.56 -13.04 1.87
N GLU A 71 5.30 -12.78 2.95
CA GLU A 71 5.28 -13.62 4.15
C GLU A 71 3.90 -13.63 4.82
N MET A 72 3.21 -12.50 4.77
CA MET A 72 1.84 -12.40 5.28
C MET A 72 0.80 -13.06 4.36
N GLY A 73 1.22 -13.57 3.21
CA GLY A 73 0.33 -14.19 2.23
C GLY A 73 -0.53 -13.18 1.46
N ILE A 74 -0.11 -11.92 1.41
CA ILE A 74 -0.87 -10.88 0.73
C ILE A 74 -0.45 -10.81 -0.73
N ASP A 75 -1.38 -11.15 -1.61
CA ASP A 75 -1.22 -11.00 -3.06
C ASP A 75 -2.28 -10.02 -3.55
N LEU A 76 -1.90 -8.76 -3.62
CA LEU A 76 -2.81 -7.69 -4.04
C LEU A 76 -3.26 -7.85 -5.51
N GLY A 77 -2.43 -8.48 -6.35
CA GLY A 77 -2.75 -8.67 -7.75
C GLY A 77 -4.04 -9.45 -7.99
N VAL A 78 -4.42 -10.32 -7.06
CA VAL A 78 -5.66 -11.11 -7.16
C VAL A 78 -6.90 -10.22 -7.04
N LEU A 79 -6.81 -9.17 -6.24
CA LEU A 79 -7.94 -8.28 -5.93
C LEU A 79 -7.96 -7.04 -6.81
N LEU A 80 -6.84 -6.68 -7.44
CA LEU A 80 -6.72 -5.45 -8.20
C LEU A 80 -7.19 -5.61 -9.65
N ASP A 81 -7.78 -4.55 -10.15
CA ASP A 81 -8.16 -4.38 -11.55
C ASP A 81 -7.06 -3.61 -12.26
N GLY A 82 -6.00 -4.32 -12.65
CA GLY A 82 -4.81 -3.74 -13.24
C GLY A 82 -3.70 -3.46 -12.21
N PRO A 83 -2.51 -3.06 -12.68
CA PRO A 83 -1.38 -2.80 -11.81
C PRO A 83 -1.56 -1.52 -11.00
N PRO A 84 -0.94 -1.43 -9.81
CA PRO A 84 -0.93 -0.19 -9.05
C PRO A 84 -0.27 0.94 -9.84
N ILE A 85 -0.75 2.16 -9.63
CA ILE A 85 -0.11 3.36 -10.18
C ILE A 85 0.74 3.96 -9.06
N VAL A 86 2.05 3.89 -9.22
CA VAL A 86 3.01 4.35 -8.21
C VAL A 86 3.67 5.63 -8.68
N GLU A 87 3.67 6.65 -7.82
CA GLU A 87 4.32 7.92 -8.09
C GLU A 87 5.26 8.26 -6.95
N PHE A 88 6.54 8.52 -7.26
CA PHE A 88 7.53 8.89 -6.28
C PHE A 88 7.62 10.40 -6.16
N TYR A 89 7.89 10.86 -4.93
CA TYR A 89 7.96 12.28 -4.59
C TYR A 89 9.21 12.56 -3.78
N GLU A 90 9.74 13.76 -3.93
CA GLU A 90 10.82 14.27 -3.10
C GLU A 90 10.22 15.15 -2.00
N LYS A 91 10.53 14.84 -0.74
CA LYS A 91 10.06 15.66 0.38
C LYS A 91 10.86 16.95 0.44
N LEU A 92 10.17 18.08 0.32
CA LEU A 92 10.82 19.40 0.31
C LEU A 92 10.73 20.13 1.66
N ALA A 93 9.74 19.83 2.47
CA ALA A 93 9.56 20.52 3.73
C ALA A 93 8.96 19.62 4.81
#